data_f0b292cd6ff9667c07fd53aff1feedd3
#
_entry.id   f0b292cd6ff9667c07fd53aff1feedd3
#
_cell.length_a   1.000
_cell.length_b   1.000
_cell.length_c   1.000
_cell.angle_alpha   90.00
_cell.angle_beta   90.00
_cell.angle_gamma   90.00
#
_symmetry.space_group_name_H-M   'P 1'
#
loop_
_entity.id
_entity.type
_entity.pdbx_description
1 polymer ?
#
loop_
_entity_poly.entity_id
_entity_poly.type
_entity_poly.pdbx_seq_one_letter_code
_entity_poly.pdbx_strand_id
1 'polypeptide(L)'
;MTPGDELNTVRDWLRYAVSTLGRGDLYLGQGQETLWDEALALVLGVLAIPQDRAEWVLDGVLLLEERRRLAAAVQSRLQGRPTAYITGRAPYCGLEFFVDERVLIPRSPLGMMLTEGLQPWLGADEPQRVVDLCTGSGCLGIVAALAFPEAQVVLTDIDPRALAVAQRNVAKFHLEHRIELRAGDGLEALAGEAPFDLVLANPPYVDQAAMDALPKEFRFEPRHALAAGKDGLSFVTPFLRRLSAYLAPEGLLALEVGYSAPALETRYPKVPWLWPDLPQGGAGLALLNGRALREAEAAGALA
;
A
#
# COMPACT_ATOMS: atom_id res chain seq x y z
N MET A 1 -21.46 -29.11 -18.53
CA MET A 1 -20.39 -28.39 -19.25
C MET A 1 -19.85 -27.30 -18.32
N THR A 2 -18.58 -27.24 -18.11
CA THR A 2 -17.94 -26.17 -17.36
C THR A 2 -17.59 -25.03 -18.32
N PRO A 3 -17.50 -23.76 -17.85
CA PRO A 3 -17.04 -22.66 -18.72
C PRO A 3 -15.73 -22.96 -19.45
N GLY A 4 -14.87 -23.80 -18.88
CA GLY A 4 -13.63 -24.24 -19.49
C GLY A 4 -13.78 -25.13 -20.72
N ASP A 5 -14.94 -25.70 -20.97
CA ASP A 5 -15.20 -26.57 -22.14
C ASP A 5 -15.57 -25.74 -23.39
N GLU A 6 -16.10 -24.52 -23.19
CA GLU A 6 -16.67 -23.69 -24.27
C GLU A 6 -15.78 -22.46 -24.61
N LEU A 7 -15.08 -21.90 -23.61
CA LEU A 7 -14.28 -20.67 -23.76
C LEU A 7 -12.86 -21.02 -24.22
N ASN A 8 -12.51 -20.63 -25.42
CA ASN A 8 -11.26 -21.05 -26.05
C ASN A 8 -10.19 -19.96 -26.12
N THR A 9 -10.58 -18.68 -26.17
CA THR A 9 -9.66 -17.56 -26.37
C THR A 9 -9.59 -16.66 -25.13
N VAL A 10 -8.54 -15.84 -25.04
CA VAL A 10 -8.40 -14.81 -23.99
C VAL A 10 -9.62 -13.86 -24.01
N ARG A 11 -10.09 -13.47 -25.20
CA ARG A 11 -11.28 -12.63 -25.40
C ARG A 11 -12.55 -13.26 -24.81
N ASP A 12 -12.75 -14.57 -25.01
CA ASP A 12 -13.89 -15.27 -24.42
C ASP A 12 -13.87 -15.19 -22.89
N TRP A 13 -12.70 -15.39 -22.29
CA TRP A 13 -12.53 -15.36 -20.85
C TRP A 13 -12.67 -13.95 -20.26
N LEU A 14 -12.21 -12.91 -20.95
CA LEU A 14 -12.43 -11.52 -20.54
C LEU A 14 -13.93 -11.20 -20.51
N ARG A 15 -14.64 -11.48 -21.62
CA ARG A 15 -16.08 -11.30 -21.70
C ARG A 15 -16.81 -12.09 -20.59
N TYR A 16 -16.42 -13.34 -20.38
CA TYR A 16 -17.01 -14.19 -19.35
C TYR A 16 -16.73 -13.65 -17.95
N ALA A 17 -15.50 -13.26 -17.65
CA ALA A 17 -15.12 -12.70 -16.36
C ALA A 17 -15.92 -11.43 -16.06
N VAL A 18 -15.96 -10.44 -16.97
CA VAL A 18 -16.77 -9.22 -16.80
C VAL A 18 -18.23 -9.55 -16.51
N SER A 19 -18.85 -10.41 -17.33
CA SER A 19 -20.26 -10.78 -17.18
C SER A 19 -20.56 -11.52 -15.88
N THR A 20 -19.62 -12.35 -15.44
CA THR A 20 -19.80 -13.20 -14.25
C THR A 20 -19.53 -12.42 -12.97
N LEU A 21 -18.44 -11.63 -12.94
CA LEU A 21 -18.12 -10.77 -11.81
C LEU A 21 -19.15 -9.66 -11.63
N GLY A 22 -19.70 -9.11 -12.72
CA GLY A 22 -20.73 -8.07 -12.68
C GLY A 22 -22.09 -8.54 -12.11
N ARG A 23 -22.31 -9.86 -11.98
CA ARG A 23 -23.49 -10.43 -11.29
C ARG A 23 -23.20 -10.73 -9.82
N GLY A 24 -21.96 -10.66 -9.41
CA GLY A 24 -21.52 -10.87 -8.03
C GLY A 24 -21.64 -9.58 -7.21
N ASP A 25 -21.80 -9.74 -5.91
CA ASP A 25 -21.66 -8.66 -4.93
C ASP A 25 -20.16 -8.52 -4.60
N LEU A 26 -19.46 -7.67 -5.37
CA LEU A 26 -18.01 -7.47 -5.26
C LEU A 26 -17.67 -6.02 -4.97
N TYR A 27 -16.74 -5.84 -4.05
CA TYR A 27 -16.09 -4.57 -3.80
C TYR A 27 -14.81 -4.45 -4.66
N LEU A 28 -14.63 -3.31 -5.34
CA LEU A 28 -13.52 -3.07 -6.27
C LEU A 28 -12.39 -2.19 -5.70
N GLY A 29 -12.51 -1.67 -4.47
CA GLY A 29 -11.59 -0.69 -3.89
C GLY A 29 -10.18 -1.21 -3.49
N GLN A 30 -9.73 -2.34 -4.05
CA GLN A 30 -8.43 -2.94 -3.75
C GLN A 30 -7.51 -2.99 -4.99
N GLY A 31 -7.40 -1.86 -5.70
CA GLY A 31 -6.48 -1.67 -6.81
C GLY A 31 -7.09 -1.65 -8.21
N GLN A 32 -8.41 -1.90 -8.33
CA GLN A 32 -9.14 -1.76 -9.59
C GLN A 32 -10.38 -0.89 -9.38
N GLU A 33 -10.69 -0.02 -10.33
CA GLU A 33 -11.81 0.91 -10.23
C GLU A 33 -13.07 0.41 -10.95
N THR A 34 -12.90 -0.36 -12.02
CA THR A 34 -14.00 -0.88 -12.82
C THR A 34 -14.00 -2.40 -12.89
N LEU A 35 -15.18 -2.98 -13.20
CA LEU A 35 -15.29 -4.43 -13.46
C LEU A 35 -14.48 -4.89 -14.68
N TRP A 36 -14.28 -3.99 -15.63
CA TRP A 36 -13.46 -4.28 -16.81
C TRP A 36 -11.99 -4.41 -16.42
N ASP A 37 -11.48 -3.45 -15.66
CA ASP A 37 -10.10 -3.47 -15.17
C ASP A 37 -9.84 -4.67 -14.26
N GLU A 38 -10.82 -5.00 -13.40
CA GLU A 38 -10.79 -6.16 -12.53
C GLU A 38 -10.69 -7.48 -13.34
N ALA A 39 -11.54 -7.64 -14.36
CA ALA A 39 -11.50 -8.81 -15.22
C ALA A 39 -10.20 -8.90 -16.04
N LEU A 40 -9.72 -7.76 -16.53
CA LEU A 40 -8.48 -7.68 -17.29
C LEU A 40 -7.28 -8.07 -16.40
N ALA A 41 -7.19 -7.48 -15.21
CA ALA A 41 -6.14 -7.80 -14.24
C ALA A 41 -6.18 -9.28 -13.83
N LEU A 42 -7.38 -9.84 -13.60
CA LEU A 42 -7.54 -11.24 -13.24
C LEU A 42 -7.09 -12.18 -14.36
N VAL A 43 -7.64 -12.00 -15.56
CA VAL A 43 -7.37 -12.90 -16.70
C VAL A 43 -5.90 -12.83 -17.12
N LEU A 44 -5.37 -11.64 -17.36
CA LEU A 44 -4.00 -11.47 -17.78
C LEU A 44 -3.01 -11.84 -16.68
N GLY A 45 -3.33 -11.52 -15.42
CA GLY A 45 -2.52 -11.88 -14.27
C GLY A 45 -2.37 -13.40 -14.10
N VAL A 46 -3.45 -14.16 -14.24
CA VAL A 46 -3.44 -15.64 -14.20
C VAL A 46 -2.62 -16.24 -15.34
N LEU A 47 -2.66 -15.61 -16.53
CA LEU A 47 -1.90 -16.02 -17.70
C LEU A 47 -0.45 -15.53 -17.66
N ALA A 48 -0.07 -14.71 -16.70
CA ALA A 48 1.23 -14.04 -16.59
C ALA A 48 1.58 -13.16 -17.82
N ILE A 49 0.55 -12.54 -18.42
CA ILE A 49 0.69 -11.65 -19.57
C ILE A 49 0.68 -10.19 -19.08
N PRO A 50 1.64 -9.34 -19.49
CA PRO A 50 1.61 -7.92 -19.22
C PRO A 50 0.39 -7.23 -19.82
N GLN A 51 -0.21 -6.27 -19.11
CA GLN A 51 -1.45 -5.62 -19.57
C GLN A 51 -1.26 -4.80 -20.86
N ASP A 52 -0.08 -4.21 -21.05
CA ASP A 52 0.29 -3.47 -22.26
C ASP A 52 0.42 -4.37 -23.51
N ARG A 53 0.35 -5.68 -23.35
CA ARG A 53 0.40 -6.68 -24.42
C ARG A 53 -0.95 -7.40 -24.65
N ALA A 54 -2.01 -6.96 -23.95
CA ALA A 54 -3.32 -7.60 -24.03
C ALA A 54 -3.83 -7.77 -25.45
N GLU A 55 -3.76 -6.73 -26.29
CA GLU A 55 -4.27 -6.74 -27.66
C GLU A 55 -3.66 -7.83 -28.54
N TRP A 56 -2.39 -8.19 -28.29
CA TRP A 56 -1.66 -9.16 -29.11
C TRP A 56 -2.10 -10.60 -28.85
N VAL A 57 -2.78 -10.86 -27.74
CA VAL A 57 -3.13 -12.22 -27.28
C VAL A 57 -4.63 -12.48 -27.22
N LEU A 58 -5.48 -11.49 -27.49
CA LEU A 58 -6.94 -11.60 -27.31
C LEU A 58 -7.54 -12.82 -28.05
N ASP A 59 -7.10 -13.08 -29.28
CA ASP A 59 -7.59 -14.17 -30.11
C ASP A 59 -6.77 -15.44 -29.96
N GLY A 60 -5.77 -15.44 -29.05
CA GLY A 60 -4.95 -16.60 -28.72
C GLY A 60 -5.79 -17.70 -28.07
N VAL A 61 -5.62 -18.92 -28.59
CA VAL A 61 -6.29 -20.11 -28.05
C VAL A 61 -5.56 -20.58 -26.80
N LEU A 62 -6.32 -20.74 -25.72
CA LEU A 62 -5.83 -21.15 -24.42
C LEU A 62 -5.69 -22.67 -24.30
N LEU A 63 -4.61 -23.08 -23.63
CA LEU A 63 -4.43 -24.46 -23.23
C LEU A 63 -5.50 -24.87 -22.19
N LEU A 64 -5.82 -26.15 -22.13
CA LEU A 64 -6.80 -26.66 -21.16
C LEU A 64 -6.44 -26.30 -19.71
N GLU A 65 -5.17 -26.33 -19.38
CA GLU A 65 -4.68 -25.98 -18.04
C GLU A 65 -4.84 -24.49 -17.73
N GLU A 66 -4.64 -23.61 -18.70
CA GLU A 66 -4.89 -22.17 -18.54
C GLU A 66 -6.38 -21.90 -18.31
N ARG A 67 -7.26 -22.55 -19.08
CA ARG A 67 -8.69 -22.44 -18.91
C ARG A 67 -9.16 -22.90 -17.51
N ARG A 68 -8.57 -23.99 -16.98
CA ARG A 68 -8.85 -24.48 -15.61
C ARG A 68 -8.40 -23.47 -14.56
N ARG A 69 -7.22 -22.88 -14.70
CA ARG A 69 -6.71 -21.83 -13.79
C ARG A 69 -7.62 -20.60 -13.82
N LEU A 70 -8.05 -20.17 -15.00
CA LEU A 70 -8.97 -19.03 -15.16
C LEU A 70 -10.34 -19.31 -14.52
N ALA A 71 -10.89 -20.51 -14.72
CA ALA A 71 -12.15 -20.89 -14.06
C ALA A 71 -12.03 -20.83 -12.53
N ALA A 72 -10.96 -21.37 -11.96
CA ALA A 72 -10.70 -21.35 -10.53
C ALA A 72 -10.50 -19.90 -10.02
N ALA A 73 -9.81 -19.06 -10.78
CA ALA A 73 -9.57 -17.67 -10.43
C ALA A 73 -10.88 -16.84 -10.38
N VAL A 74 -11.74 -16.97 -11.39
CA VAL A 74 -13.05 -16.30 -11.41
C VAL A 74 -13.90 -16.74 -10.23
N GLN A 75 -13.94 -18.04 -9.90
CA GLN A 75 -14.66 -18.54 -8.73
C GLN A 75 -14.08 -18.02 -7.42
N SER A 76 -12.76 -17.98 -7.28
CA SER A 76 -12.08 -17.44 -6.11
C SER A 76 -12.42 -15.96 -5.92
N ARG A 77 -12.44 -15.18 -7.00
CA ARG A 77 -12.81 -13.76 -6.96
C ARG A 77 -14.27 -13.55 -6.54
N LEU A 78 -15.20 -14.35 -7.04
CA LEU A 78 -16.63 -14.33 -6.62
C LEU A 78 -16.79 -14.61 -5.12
N GLN A 79 -15.91 -15.40 -4.53
CA GLN A 79 -15.88 -15.65 -3.08
C GLN A 79 -15.32 -14.46 -2.28
N GLY A 80 -14.89 -13.40 -2.95
CA GLY A 80 -14.37 -12.17 -2.33
C GLY A 80 -12.85 -12.11 -2.27
N ARG A 81 -12.10 -13.14 -2.71
CA ARG A 81 -10.63 -13.06 -2.70
C ARG A 81 -10.15 -11.99 -3.67
N PRO A 82 -9.32 -11.01 -3.23
CA PRO A 82 -8.82 -9.95 -4.10
C PRO A 82 -8.03 -10.47 -5.29
N THR A 83 -8.19 -9.85 -6.46
CA THR A 83 -7.44 -10.21 -7.66
C THR A 83 -5.94 -10.17 -7.45
N ALA A 84 -5.44 -9.20 -6.69
CA ALA A 84 -4.02 -9.11 -6.36
C ALA A 84 -3.48 -10.37 -5.66
N TYR A 85 -4.27 -10.97 -4.75
CA TYR A 85 -3.86 -12.21 -4.07
C TYR A 85 -4.07 -13.47 -4.92
N ILE A 86 -5.01 -13.45 -5.87
CA ILE A 86 -5.20 -14.56 -6.80
C ILE A 86 -4.03 -14.64 -7.78
N THR A 87 -3.56 -13.48 -8.25
CA THR A 87 -2.50 -13.37 -9.26
C THR A 87 -1.10 -13.25 -8.65
N GLY A 88 -1.01 -12.90 -7.35
CA GLY A 88 0.24 -12.59 -6.68
C GLY A 88 0.87 -11.27 -7.13
N ARG A 89 0.08 -10.35 -7.73
CA ARG A 89 0.54 -9.12 -8.37
C ARG A 89 -0.34 -7.95 -8.01
N ALA A 90 0.28 -6.82 -7.65
CA ALA A 90 -0.38 -5.55 -7.42
C ALA A 90 0.34 -4.44 -8.19
N PRO A 91 -0.34 -3.78 -9.15
CA PRO A 91 0.20 -2.58 -9.78
C PRO A 91 0.14 -1.41 -8.80
N TYR A 92 1.22 -0.63 -8.71
CA TYR A 92 1.28 0.54 -7.84
C TYR A 92 2.35 1.51 -8.35
N CYS A 93 2.00 2.79 -8.57
CA CYS A 93 2.91 3.84 -9.06
C CYS A 93 3.69 3.43 -10.33
N GLY A 94 3.03 2.80 -11.29
CA GLY A 94 3.64 2.34 -12.54
C GLY A 94 4.55 1.11 -12.40
N LEU A 95 4.66 0.55 -11.20
CA LEU A 95 5.43 -0.65 -10.88
C LEU A 95 4.49 -1.83 -10.61
N GLU A 96 5.02 -3.05 -10.67
CA GLU A 96 4.29 -4.26 -10.28
C GLU A 96 4.97 -4.91 -9.08
N PHE A 97 4.25 -5.00 -7.95
CA PHE A 97 4.72 -5.63 -6.72
C PHE A 97 4.20 -7.05 -6.57
N PHE A 98 5.01 -7.93 -5.98
CA PHE A 98 4.53 -9.19 -5.45
C PHE A 98 3.75 -8.95 -4.16
N VAL A 99 2.57 -9.58 -4.04
CA VAL A 99 1.73 -9.53 -2.84
C VAL A 99 1.06 -10.87 -2.59
N ASP A 100 0.78 -11.17 -1.34
CA ASP A 100 -0.12 -12.23 -0.88
C ASP A 100 -0.77 -11.82 0.44
N GLU A 101 -1.55 -12.72 1.07
CA GLU A 101 -2.34 -12.42 2.26
C GLU A 101 -1.52 -12.03 3.52
N ARG A 102 -0.18 -12.00 3.41
CA ARG A 102 0.71 -11.53 4.48
C ARG A 102 0.82 -10.01 4.55
N VAL A 103 0.44 -9.29 3.49
CA VAL A 103 0.63 -7.85 3.37
C VAL A 103 -0.63 -7.15 2.85
N LEU A 104 -0.80 -5.88 3.21
CA LEU A 104 -1.81 -5.01 2.61
C LEU A 104 -1.56 -4.88 1.10
N ILE A 105 -2.61 -4.86 0.29
CA ILE A 105 -2.51 -4.55 -1.14
C ILE A 105 -2.14 -3.08 -1.29
N PRO A 106 -1.04 -2.75 -2.01
CA PRO A 106 -0.60 -1.38 -2.26
C PRO A 106 -1.68 -0.49 -2.87
N ARG A 107 -2.03 0.61 -2.18
CA ARG A 107 -3.04 1.59 -2.63
C ARG A 107 -2.89 2.96 -1.98
N SER A 108 -1.80 3.19 -1.22
CA SER A 108 -1.55 4.44 -0.52
C SER A 108 -1.36 5.61 -1.49
N PRO A 109 -2.06 6.73 -1.32
CA PRO A 109 -1.82 7.92 -2.13
C PRO A 109 -0.44 8.55 -1.90
N LEU A 110 0.28 8.20 -0.82
CA LEU A 110 1.68 8.62 -0.59
C LEU A 110 2.61 8.25 -1.76
N GLY A 111 2.36 7.12 -2.43
CA GLY A 111 3.19 6.72 -3.55
C GLY A 111 3.15 7.70 -4.72
N MET A 112 1.99 8.28 -5.02
CA MET A 112 1.88 9.31 -6.06
C MET A 112 2.68 10.56 -5.68
N MET A 113 2.60 11.00 -4.42
CA MET A 113 3.39 12.13 -3.93
C MET A 113 4.90 11.86 -4.02
N LEU A 114 5.33 10.62 -3.75
CA LEU A 114 6.72 10.20 -3.89
C LEU A 114 7.19 10.27 -5.34
N THR A 115 6.36 9.85 -6.31
CA THR A 115 6.72 9.94 -7.73
C THR A 115 6.86 11.38 -8.23
N GLU A 116 6.24 12.34 -7.54
CA GLU A 116 6.35 13.78 -7.77
C GLU A 116 7.44 14.44 -6.89
N GLY A 117 8.27 13.63 -6.19
CA GLY A 117 9.35 14.11 -5.34
C GLY A 117 8.89 14.82 -4.06
N LEU A 118 7.64 14.58 -3.61
CA LEU A 118 7.03 15.23 -2.43
C LEU A 118 7.04 16.77 -2.49
N GLN A 119 7.03 17.34 -3.69
CA GLN A 119 6.98 18.78 -3.86
C GLN A 119 5.56 19.32 -3.64
N PRO A 120 5.41 20.51 -3.04
CA PRO A 120 6.44 21.44 -2.57
C PRO A 120 6.83 21.27 -1.09
N TRP A 121 6.48 20.16 -0.43
CA TRP A 121 6.62 19.97 1.01
C TRP A 121 8.01 19.52 1.46
N LEU A 122 8.77 18.88 0.58
CA LEU A 122 10.16 18.56 0.80
C LEU A 122 11.02 19.79 0.50
N GLY A 123 12.06 20.04 1.31
CA GLY A 123 13.00 21.14 1.09
C GLY A 123 13.75 21.04 -0.23
N ALA A 124 14.73 21.95 -0.43
CA ALA A 124 15.50 21.99 -1.67
C ALA A 124 16.46 20.78 -1.83
N ASP A 125 16.87 20.18 -0.73
CA ASP A 125 17.77 19.04 -0.72
C ASP A 125 16.97 17.71 -0.72
N GLU A 126 17.36 16.78 -1.57
CA GLU A 126 16.79 15.44 -1.58
C GLU A 126 17.12 14.67 -0.29
N PRO A 127 16.17 13.87 0.25
CA PRO A 127 16.41 13.11 1.46
C PRO A 127 17.49 12.05 1.23
N GLN A 128 18.45 11.99 2.15
CA GLN A 128 19.52 10.99 2.12
C GLN A 128 19.20 9.76 2.96
N ARG A 129 18.38 9.94 4.00
CA ARG A 129 17.95 8.89 4.91
C ARG A 129 16.44 8.84 4.97
N VAL A 130 15.87 7.72 4.52
CA VAL A 130 14.42 7.50 4.47
C VAL A 130 14.06 6.29 5.32
N VAL A 131 12.97 6.36 6.05
CA VAL A 131 12.37 5.18 6.67
C VAL A 131 10.92 5.01 6.25
N ASP A 132 10.51 3.77 5.98
CA ASP A 132 9.14 3.37 5.72
C ASP A 132 8.67 2.45 6.86
N LEU A 133 7.78 2.97 7.71
CA LEU A 133 7.23 2.29 8.86
C LEU A 133 5.93 1.57 8.50
N CYS A 134 5.74 0.37 9.04
CA CYS A 134 4.62 -0.51 8.68
C CYS A 134 4.63 -0.82 7.17
N THR A 135 5.82 -1.17 6.67
CA THR A 135 6.14 -1.22 5.23
C THR A 135 5.32 -2.23 4.43
N GLY A 136 4.79 -3.28 5.08
CA GLY A 136 4.02 -4.33 4.41
C GLY A 136 4.79 -4.99 3.27
N SER A 137 4.35 -4.75 2.04
CA SER A 137 5.03 -5.25 0.83
C SER A 137 6.33 -4.53 0.45
N GLY A 138 6.69 -3.44 1.16
CA GLY A 138 7.83 -2.60 0.84
C GLY A 138 7.53 -1.54 -0.22
N CYS A 139 6.28 -1.39 -0.64
CA CYS A 139 5.95 -0.60 -1.84
C CYS A 139 6.30 0.89 -1.68
N LEU A 140 6.02 1.52 -0.54
CA LEU A 140 6.33 2.94 -0.33
C LEU A 140 7.84 3.19 -0.27
N GLY A 141 8.57 2.40 0.52
CA GLY A 141 10.02 2.54 0.62
C GLY A 141 10.74 2.24 -0.69
N ILE A 142 10.25 1.28 -1.50
CA ILE A 142 10.80 1.01 -2.85
C ILE A 142 10.53 2.19 -3.79
N VAL A 143 9.29 2.74 -3.79
CA VAL A 143 8.98 3.94 -4.59
C VAL A 143 9.85 5.12 -4.14
N ALA A 144 10.06 5.31 -2.83
CA ALA A 144 10.96 6.35 -2.31
C ALA A 144 12.42 6.14 -2.77
N ALA A 145 12.93 4.90 -2.73
CA ALA A 145 14.27 4.58 -3.18
C ALA A 145 14.47 4.84 -4.69
N LEU A 146 13.41 4.70 -5.50
CA LEU A 146 13.45 5.00 -6.94
C LEU A 146 13.30 6.50 -7.21
N ALA A 147 12.49 7.21 -6.42
CA ALA A 147 12.31 8.66 -6.52
C ALA A 147 13.55 9.45 -6.07
N PHE A 148 14.30 8.91 -5.09
CA PHE A 148 15.50 9.52 -4.50
C PHE A 148 16.70 8.56 -4.66
N PRO A 149 17.42 8.61 -5.79
CA PRO A 149 18.44 7.62 -6.14
C PRO A 149 19.61 7.53 -5.16
N GLU A 150 19.94 8.61 -4.44
CA GLU A 150 21.04 8.62 -3.46
C GLU A 150 20.61 8.22 -2.04
N ALA A 151 19.31 8.08 -1.80
CA ALA A 151 18.80 7.78 -0.47
C ALA A 151 19.10 6.34 -0.01
N GLN A 152 19.48 6.21 1.26
CA GLN A 152 19.46 4.94 1.99
C GLN A 152 18.10 4.78 2.66
N VAL A 153 17.45 3.63 2.47
CA VAL A 153 16.09 3.41 2.92
C VAL A 153 16.04 2.26 3.93
N VAL A 154 15.34 2.46 5.02
CA VAL A 154 15.05 1.42 6.00
C VAL A 154 13.57 1.06 5.93
N LEU A 155 13.25 -0.22 5.72
CA LEU A 155 11.90 -0.74 5.78
C LEU A 155 11.66 -1.43 7.11
N THR A 156 10.61 -1.04 7.84
CA THR A 156 10.30 -1.71 9.10
C THR A 156 8.88 -2.27 9.12
N ASP A 157 8.72 -3.42 9.74
CA ASP A 157 7.41 -4.02 10.01
C ASP A 157 7.48 -4.88 11.27
N ILE A 158 6.37 -4.97 11.99
CA ILE A 158 6.25 -5.85 13.16
C ILE A 158 6.11 -7.31 12.74
N ASP A 159 5.55 -7.59 11.55
CA ASP A 159 5.37 -8.95 11.04
C ASP A 159 6.56 -9.38 10.15
N PRO A 160 7.39 -10.32 10.59
CA PRO A 160 8.50 -10.82 9.79
C PRO A 160 8.04 -11.52 8.49
N ARG A 161 6.75 -11.93 8.43
CA ARG A 161 6.18 -12.50 7.20
C ARG A 161 5.92 -11.43 6.16
N ALA A 162 5.55 -10.21 6.58
CA ALA A 162 5.45 -9.06 5.70
C ALA A 162 6.83 -8.66 5.17
N LEU A 163 7.85 -8.63 6.03
CA LEU A 163 9.22 -8.35 5.62
C LEU A 163 9.76 -9.37 4.61
N ALA A 164 9.33 -10.63 4.68
CA ALA A 164 9.70 -11.62 3.67
C ALA A 164 9.08 -11.31 2.28
N VAL A 165 7.90 -10.67 2.24
CA VAL A 165 7.29 -10.14 0.99
C VAL A 165 8.07 -8.92 0.51
N ALA A 166 8.35 -7.97 1.41
CA ALA A 166 9.15 -6.78 1.10
C ALA A 166 10.52 -7.15 0.54
N GLN A 167 11.23 -8.10 1.18
CA GLN A 167 12.53 -8.60 0.69
C GLN A 167 12.45 -9.13 -0.74
N ARG A 168 11.39 -9.86 -1.08
CA ARG A 168 11.19 -10.35 -2.45
C ARG A 168 11.00 -9.19 -3.44
N ASN A 169 10.28 -8.14 -3.04
CA ASN A 169 10.10 -6.96 -3.87
C ASN A 169 11.40 -6.14 -3.99
N VAL A 170 12.14 -5.95 -2.91
CA VAL A 170 13.46 -5.29 -2.94
C VAL A 170 14.40 -5.99 -3.93
N ALA A 171 14.47 -7.33 -3.88
CA ALA A 171 15.26 -8.13 -4.82
C ALA A 171 14.76 -8.01 -6.27
N LYS A 172 13.43 -7.97 -6.49
CA LYS A 172 12.82 -7.78 -7.82
C LYS A 172 13.28 -6.48 -8.48
N PHE A 173 13.48 -5.41 -7.69
CA PHE A 173 13.90 -4.10 -8.17
C PHE A 173 15.41 -3.86 -8.05
N HIS A 174 16.20 -4.85 -7.61
CA HIS A 174 17.66 -4.78 -7.46
C HIS A 174 18.12 -3.66 -6.51
N LEU A 175 17.39 -3.45 -5.41
CA LEU A 175 17.62 -2.37 -4.46
C LEU A 175 18.27 -2.83 -3.14
N GLU A 176 18.77 -4.07 -3.05
CA GLU A 176 19.35 -4.66 -1.83
C GLU A 176 20.57 -3.86 -1.31
N HIS A 177 21.23 -3.13 -2.17
CA HIS A 177 22.39 -2.31 -1.81
C HIS A 177 22.03 -0.96 -1.15
N ARG A 178 20.74 -0.56 -1.19
CA ARG A 178 20.25 0.73 -0.63
C ARG A 178 19.07 0.56 0.32
N ILE A 179 18.48 -0.63 0.39
CA ILE A 179 17.32 -0.89 1.24
C ILE A 179 17.67 -1.94 2.30
N GLU A 180 17.52 -1.56 3.56
CA GLU A 180 17.64 -2.45 4.71
C GLU A 180 16.26 -2.78 5.28
N LEU A 181 16.04 -4.06 5.67
CA LEU A 181 14.80 -4.49 6.31
C LEU A 181 15.03 -4.78 7.79
N ARG A 182 14.14 -4.30 8.66
CA ARG A 182 14.22 -4.49 10.10
C ARG A 182 12.88 -4.88 10.70
N ALA A 183 12.88 -5.96 11.49
CA ALA A 183 11.71 -6.37 12.25
C ALA A 183 11.64 -5.60 13.58
N GLY A 184 10.44 -5.08 13.90
CA GLY A 184 10.19 -4.43 15.19
C GLY A 184 8.92 -3.59 15.18
N ASP A 185 8.48 -3.19 16.38
CA ASP A 185 7.28 -2.41 16.58
C ASP A 185 7.58 -0.91 16.41
N GLY A 186 7.16 -0.35 15.28
CA GLY A 186 7.30 1.07 14.96
C GLY A 186 8.74 1.57 15.13
N LEU A 187 8.92 2.60 15.96
CA LEU A 187 10.24 3.22 16.21
C LEU A 187 11.23 2.33 16.99
N GLU A 188 10.79 1.23 17.59
CA GLU A 188 11.70 0.33 18.31
C GLU A 188 12.68 -0.37 17.37
N ALA A 189 12.24 -0.63 16.14
CA ALA A 189 13.09 -1.17 15.09
C ALA A 189 14.26 -0.24 14.71
N LEU A 190 14.19 1.05 15.10
CA LEU A 190 15.16 2.09 14.77
C LEU A 190 16.09 2.47 15.93
N ALA A 191 16.12 1.68 16.99
CA ALA A 191 16.94 1.98 18.17
C ALA A 191 18.43 2.17 17.80
N GLY A 192 19.00 3.32 18.16
CA GLY A 192 20.38 3.67 17.86
C GLY A 192 20.63 4.32 16.49
N GLU A 193 19.57 4.48 15.66
CA GLU A 193 19.69 5.18 14.39
C GLU A 193 19.81 6.70 14.54
N ALA A 194 20.56 7.30 13.61
CA ALA A 194 20.54 8.75 13.42
C ALA A 194 19.19 9.18 12.82
N PRO A 195 18.76 10.43 13.03
CA PRO A 195 17.48 10.92 12.47
C PRO A 195 17.39 10.76 10.95
N PHE A 196 16.16 10.58 10.47
CA PHE A 196 15.82 10.46 9.06
C PHE A 196 15.36 11.80 8.48
N ASP A 197 15.65 12.03 7.20
CA ASP A 197 15.20 13.20 6.46
C ASP A 197 13.75 13.04 6.01
N LEU A 198 13.33 11.79 5.78
CA LEU A 198 11.94 11.46 5.41
C LEU A 198 11.47 10.23 6.20
N VAL A 199 10.37 10.42 6.90
CA VAL A 199 9.65 9.34 7.59
C VAL A 199 8.33 9.11 6.86
N LEU A 200 8.19 7.95 6.25
CA LEU A 200 6.95 7.47 5.64
C LEU A 200 6.24 6.54 6.61
N ALA A 201 4.94 6.68 6.76
CA ALA A 201 4.15 5.77 7.57
C ALA A 201 2.74 5.62 7.00
N ASN A 202 2.38 4.38 6.65
CA ASN A 202 1.00 3.99 6.40
C ASN A 202 0.61 2.90 7.43
N PRO A 203 0.44 3.29 8.70
CA PRO A 203 0.12 2.36 9.77
C PRO A 203 -1.35 1.93 9.70
N PRO A 204 -1.76 0.91 10.48
CA PRO A 204 -3.18 0.65 10.67
C PRO A 204 -3.88 1.89 11.24
N TYR A 205 -5.02 2.26 10.64
CA TYR A 205 -5.82 3.43 11.03
C TYR A 205 -7.33 3.17 11.04
N VAL A 206 -7.77 1.93 10.76
CA VAL A 206 -9.20 1.60 10.73
C VAL A 206 -9.71 1.40 12.15
N ASP A 207 -10.68 2.21 12.55
CA ASP A 207 -11.33 2.08 13.86
C ASP A 207 -12.23 0.84 13.95
N GLN A 208 -12.67 0.48 15.15
CA GLN A 208 -13.44 -0.74 15.37
C GLN A 208 -14.78 -0.73 14.62
N ALA A 209 -15.49 0.41 14.54
CA ALA A 209 -16.78 0.49 13.87
C ALA A 209 -16.63 0.32 12.36
N ALA A 210 -15.60 0.95 11.78
CA ALA A 210 -15.26 0.78 10.37
C ALA A 210 -14.81 -0.66 10.06
N MET A 211 -14.00 -1.30 10.95
CA MET A 211 -13.61 -2.70 10.80
C MET A 211 -14.79 -3.65 10.70
N ASP A 212 -15.84 -3.41 11.47
CA ASP A 212 -17.05 -4.25 11.49
C ASP A 212 -17.89 -4.06 10.21
N ALA A 213 -17.75 -2.92 9.53
CA ALA A 213 -18.47 -2.56 8.31
C ALA A 213 -17.70 -2.85 7.02
N LEU A 214 -16.44 -3.30 7.10
CA LEU A 214 -15.61 -3.56 5.91
C LEU A 214 -16.24 -4.63 4.99
N PRO A 215 -16.17 -4.44 3.67
CA PRO A 215 -16.53 -5.46 2.69
C PRO A 215 -15.78 -6.78 2.93
N LYS A 216 -16.38 -7.87 2.44
CA LYS A 216 -15.82 -9.24 2.64
C LYS A 216 -14.41 -9.41 2.10
N GLU A 217 -14.04 -8.66 1.08
CA GLU A 217 -12.72 -8.67 0.45
C GLU A 217 -11.60 -8.31 1.42
N PHE A 218 -11.85 -7.37 2.33
CA PHE A 218 -10.88 -6.97 3.35
C PHE A 218 -10.57 -8.05 4.40
N ARG A 219 -11.39 -9.10 4.49
CA ARG A 219 -11.12 -10.23 5.39
C ARG A 219 -9.94 -11.09 4.95
N PHE A 220 -9.51 -10.94 3.70
CA PHE A 220 -8.33 -11.60 3.17
C PHE A 220 -7.05 -10.82 3.48
N GLU A 221 -7.16 -9.53 3.81
CA GLU A 221 -6.01 -8.71 4.23
C GLU A 221 -5.66 -8.95 5.71
N PRO A 222 -4.37 -8.81 6.09
CA PRO A 222 -3.97 -9.02 7.48
C PRO A 222 -4.70 -8.02 8.38
N ARG A 223 -5.45 -8.54 9.35
CA ARG A 223 -6.25 -7.69 10.26
C ARG A 223 -5.41 -6.65 11.00
N HIS A 224 -4.17 -7.01 11.40
CA HIS A 224 -3.27 -6.11 12.11
C HIS A 224 -2.75 -4.96 11.23
N ALA A 225 -2.80 -5.09 9.91
CA ALA A 225 -2.45 -4.01 8.99
C ALA A 225 -3.59 -3.00 8.77
N LEU A 226 -4.80 -3.29 9.30
CA LEU A 226 -5.98 -2.43 9.17
C LEU A 226 -6.41 -1.86 10.52
N ALA A 227 -6.59 -2.70 11.54
CA ALA A 227 -7.25 -2.38 12.79
C ALA A 227 -6.38 -1.51 13.72
N ALA A 228 -6.91 -0.36 14.15
CA ALA A 228 -6.21 0.61 15.00
C ALA A 228 -7.01 1.05 16.24
N GLY A 229 -7.74 0.13 16.85
CA GLY A 229 -8.44 0.38 18.11
C GLY A 229 -9.76 1.13 17.92
N LYS A 230 -10.17 1.91 18.95
CA LYS A 230 -11.49 2.55 18.96
C LYS A 230 -11.59 3.79 18.08
N ASP A 231 -10.51 4.52 17.95
CA ASP A 231 -10.43 5.84 17.28
C ASP A 231 -9.50 5.87 16.06
N GLY A 232 -8.91 4.73 15.69
CA GLY A 232 -7.96 4.62 14.60
C GLY A 232 -6.55 5.16 14.91
N LEU A 233 -6.26 5.55 16.16
CA LEU A 233 -5.01 6.21 16.54
C LEU A 233 -4.11 5.38 17.45
N SER A 234 -4.37 4.08 17.62
CA SER A 234 -3.61 3.23 18.55
C SER A 234 -2.12 3.16 18.23
N PHE A 235 -1.74 3.18 16.95
CA PHE A 235 -0.35 3.27 16.51
C PHE A 235 0.16 4.73 16.58
N VAL A 236 -0.60 5.67 16.04
CA VAL A 236 -0.16 7.05 15.82
C VAL A 236 0.15 7.78 17.13
N THR A 237 -0.65 7.54 18.18
CA THR A 237 -0.47 8.21 19.47
C THR A 237 0.89 7.93 20.13
N PRO A 238 1.34 6.69 20.36
CA PRO A 238 2.66 6.42 20.92
C PRO A 238 3.80 6.77 19.96
N PHE A 239 3.56 6.67 18.65
CA PHE A 239 4.52 7.01 17.61
C PHE A 239 4.89 8.50 17.64
N LEU A 240 3.92 9.41 17.64
CA LEU A 240 4.16 10.85 17.61
C LEU A 240 4.96 11.34 18.83
N ARG A 241 4.71 10.77 20.02
CA ARG A 241 5.41 11.12 21.27
C ARG A 241 6.92 10.84 21.24
N ARG A 242 7.38 10.01 20.34
CA ARG A 242 8.79 9.54 20.26
C ARG A 242 9.46 9.96 18.96
N LEU A 243 8.68 10.46 17.99
CA LEU A 243 9.14 10.70 16.63
C LEU A 243 10.24 11.76 16.54
N SER A 244 10.23 12.77 17.43
CA SER A 244 11.20 13.86 17.41
C SER A 244 12.66 13.41 17.52
N ALA A 245 12.91 12.25 18.15
CA ALA A 245 14.22 11.64 18.23
C ALA A 245 14.71 11.03 16.90
N TYR A 246 13.78 10.72 15.98
CA TYR A 246 14.06 9.99 14.74
C TYR A 246 13.85 10.82 13.47
N LEU A 247 13.17 11.98 13.57
CA LEU A 247 12.98 12.88 12.43
C LEU A 247 13.98 14.03 12.50
N ALA A 248 14.73 14.28 11.44
CA ALA A 248 15.65 15.42 11.34
C ALA A 248 14.90 16.76 11.50
N PRO A 249 15.55 17.85 11.98
CA PRO A 249 14.87 19.13 12.11
C PRO A 249 14.22 19.63 10.82
N GLU A 250 14.91 19.48 9.70
CA GLU A 250 14.41 19.83 8.36
C GLU A 250 13.70 18.67 7.67
N GLY A 251 13.58 17.52 8.34
CA GLY A 251 12.94 16.35 7.80
C GLY A 251 11.43 16.48 7.72
N LEU A 252 10.81 15.58 6.96
CA LEU A 252 9.38 15.50 6.73
C LEU A 252 8.82 14.18 7.22
N LEU A 253 7.76 14.23 8.01
CA LEU A 253 6.85 13.12 8.24
C LEU A 253 5.76 13.15 7.17
N ALA A 254 5.54 12.04 6.49
CA ALA A 254 4.40 11.79 5.61
C ALA A 254 3.61 10.60 6.16
N LEU A 255 2.46 10.88 6.77
CA LEU A 255 1.65 9.95 7.55
C LEU A 255 0.27 9.77 6.92
N GLU A 256 -0.10 8.53 6.61
CA GLU A 256 -1.47 8.20 6.24
C GLU A 256 -2.28 7.81 7.47
N VAL A 257 -3.41 8.44 7.66
CA VAL A 257 -4.39 8.14 8.73
C VAL A 257 -5.80 7.94 8.17
N GLY A 258 -5.98 8.06 6.88
CA GLY A 258 -7.24 7.81 6.17
C GLY A 258 -8.43 8.48 6.85
N TYR A 259 -9.48 7.71 7.12
CA TYR A 259 -10.72 8.20 7.77
C TYR A 259 -10.54 8.64 9.22
N SER A 260 -9.40 8.35 9.85
CA SER A 260 -9.10 8.79 11.23
C SER A 260 -8.50 10.21 11.31
N ALA A 261 -8.39 10.94 10.18
CA ALA A 261 -7.91 12.33 10.15
C ALA A 261 -8.68 13.26 11.12
N PRO A 262 -10.03 13.26 11.20
CA PRO A 262 -10.74 14.09 12.15
C PRO A 262 -10.44 13.74 13.62
N ALA A 263 -10.18 12.46 13.91
CA ALA A 263 -9.78 12.01 15.24
C ALA A 263 -8.37 12.52 15.58
N LEU A 264 -7.44 12.50 14.63
CA LEU A 264 -6.09 13.05 14.77
C LEU A 264 -6.12 14.55 15.07
N GLU A 265 -6.87 15.34 14.31
CA GLU A 265 -7.03 16.78 14.52
C GLU A 265 -7.66 17.10 15.88
N THR A 266 -8.70 16.35 16.27
CA THR A 266 -9.36 16.50 17.56
C THR A 266 -8.41 16.20 18.72
N ARG A 267 -7.57 15.19 18.59
CA ARG A 267 -6.63 14.79 19.62
C ARG A 267 -5.42 15.72 19.72
N TYR A 268 -4.97 16.26 18.60
CA TYR A 268 -3.78 17.11 18.51
C TYR A 268 -4.08 18.44 17.81
N PRO A 269 -5.00 19.28 18.36
CA PRO A 269 -5.50 20.49 17.69
C PRO A 269 -4.47 21.62 17.59
N LYS A 270 -3.34 21.51 18.31
CA LYS A 270 -2.25 22.50 18.31
C LYS A 270 -1.06 22.08 17.44
N VAL A 271 -1.10 20.88 16.86
CA VAL A 271 -0.08 20.43 15.91
C VAL A 271 -0.42 21.02 14.55
N PRO A 272 0.52 21.71 13.88
CA PRO A 272 0.25 22.36 12.59
C PRO A 272 0.32 21.35 11.44
N TRP A 273 -0.66 20.44 11.40
CA TRP A 273 -0.79 19.47 10.32
C TRP A 273 -0.96 20.16 8.97
N LEU A 274 -0.24 19.70 7.97
CA LEU A 274 -0.49 20.04 6.57
C LEU A 274 -1.26 18.88 5.93
N TRP A 275 -2.38 19.20 5.32
CA TRP A 275 -3.25 18.24 4.64
C TRP A 275 -3.19 18.49 3.13
N PRO A 276 -2.40 17.73 2.37
CA PRO A 276 -2.34 17.89 0.92
C PRO A 276 -3.70 17.61 0.27
N ASP A 277 -4.11 18.47 -0.64
CA ASP A 277 -5.24 18.21 -1.53
C ASP A 277 -4.73 17.43 -2.75
N LEU A 278 -5.17 16.19 -2.89
CA LEU A 278 -4.70 15.29 -3.95
C LEU A 278 -5.72 15.26 -5.10
N PRO A 279 -5.29 15.53 -6.35
CA PRO A 279 -6.19 15.56 -7.51
C PRO A 279 -6.99 14.27 -7.74
N GLN A 280 -6.45 13.14 -7.32
CA GLN A 280 -7.10 11.83 -7.46
C GLN A 280 -7.96 11.45 -6.24
N GLY A 281 -8.13 12.35 -5.28
CA GLY A 281 -8.72 12.03 -3.98
C GLY A 281 -7.71 11.28 -3.08
N GLY A 282 -8.13 10.95 -1.88
CA GLY A 282 -7.27 10.37 -0.84
C GLY A 282 -7.22 11.28 0.36
N ALA A 283 -8.30 11.24 1.17
CA ALA A 283 -8.34 11.97 2.43
C ALA A 283 -7.42 11.30 3.46
N GLY A 284 -6.87 12.13 4.38
CA GLY A 284 -6.16 11.62 5.54
C GLY A 284 -4.68 11.36 5.33
N LEU A 285 -4.04 12.13 4.46
CA LEU A 285 -2.59 12.30 4.46
C LEU A 285 -2.22 13.51 5.29
N ALA A 286 -1.44 13.31 6.35
CA ALA A 286 -0.92 14.35 7.23
C ALA A 286 0.58 14.52 6.99
N LEU A 287 1.01 15.72 6.71
CA LEU A 287 2.42 16.08 6.67
C LEU A 287 2.80 16.91 7.88
N LEU A 288 4.00 16.69 8.42
CA LEU A 288 4.53 17.45 9.52
C LEU A 288 6.05 17.60 9.39
N ASN A 289 6.53 18.80 9.41
CA ASN A 289 7.96 19.12 9.38
C ASN A 289 8.60 18.89 10.77
N GLY A 290 9.86 18.47 10.81
CA GLY A 290 10.54 18.12 12.05
C GLY A 290 10.74 19.29 13.03
N ARG A 291 10.84 20.55 12.56
CA ARG A 291 10.85 21.74 13.45
C ARG A 291 9.48 21.92 14.11
N ALA A 292 8.42 21.90 13.32
CA ALA A 292 7.05 22.02 13.81
C ALA A 292 6.69 20.91 14.81
N LEU A 293 7.17 19.68 14.59
CA LEU A 293 7.03 18.57 15.53
C LEU A 293 7.69 18.89 16.88
N ARG A 294 8.94 19.40 16.90
CA ARG A 294 9.65 19.75 18.15
C ARG A 294 9.00 20.92 18.87
N GLU A 295 8.52 21.93 18.14
CA GLU A 295 7.78 23.06 18.71
C GLU A 295 6.49 22.58 19.36
N ALA A 296 5.74 21.68 18.71
CA ALA A 296 4.53 21.09 19.26
C ALA A 296 4.82 20.23 20.51
N GLU A 297 5.91 19.46 20.51
CA GLU A 297 6.36 18.69 21.66
C GLU A 297 6.72 19.61 22.84
N ALA A 298 7.55 20.64 22.61
CA ALA A 298 7.94 21.62 23.64
C ALA A 298 6.74 22.39 24.22
N ALA A 299 5.70 22.63 23.41
CA ALA A 299 4.46 23.25 23.82
C ALA A 299 3.49 22.29 24.53
N GLY A 300 3.85 21.00 24.69
CA GLY A 300 2.99 19.97 25.29
C GLY A 300 1.78 19.59 24.41
N ALA A 301 1.85 19.87 23.11
CA ALA A 301 0.75 19.60 22.17
C ALA A 301 0.63 18.11 21.81
N LEU A 302 1.62 17.28 22.14
CA LEU A 302 1.65 15.83 21.91
C LEU A 302 1.38 15.00 23.17
N ALA A 303 1.00 15.61 24.26
CA ALA A 303 0.76 14.97 25.55
C ALA A 303 -0.52 14.09 25.57
#